data_4603604405c8a1a0ccbddbe7daabf1b7
#
_entry.id   4603604405c8a1a0ccbddbe7daabf1b7
#
_cell.length_a   1.000
_cell.length_b   1.000
_cell.length_c   1.000
_cell.angle_alpha   90.00
_cell.angle_beta   90.00
_cell.angle_gamma   90.00
#
_symmetry.space_group_name_H-M   'P 1'
#
loop_
_entity.id
_entity.type
_entity.pdbx_description
1 polymer ?
#
loop_
_entity_poly.entity_id
_entity_poly.type
_entity_poly.pdbx_seq_one_letter_code
_entity_poly.pdbx_strand_id
1 'polypeptide(L)'
;DWTDLTMDVAPYQTSKTKAEQYLWDFMKEHEGKTDMEAVAINPSMVFGNSLSDDIGASNLVVKRLIDGSLPFTLNICINIVHIKDVADMHFEAMINDKAPGKRFIASNNHMFFPEIAKVLNDNGFKAPKRKLPTFLARILGIFDKQISFFLRDIDILRIYDAKNAKDILG
;
A
#
# COMPACT_ATOMS: atom_id res chain seq x y z
N ASP A 1 -10.36 -6.98 -7.89
CA ASP A 1 -10.94 -5.93 -8.76
C ASP A 1 -9.84 -5.02 -9.26
N TRP A 2 -10.06 -4.39 -10.44
CA TRP A 2 -9.17 -3.37 -10.99
C TRP A 2 -9.50 -1.98 -10.46
N THR A 3 -8.50 -1.10 -10.41
CA THR A 3 -8.75 0.32 -10.18
C THR A 3 -9.58 0.88 -11.34
N ASP A 4 -10.70 1.51 -11.03
CA ASP A 4 -11.53 2.18 -12.03
C ASP A 4 -10.85 3.48 -12.48
N LEU A 5 -10.27 3.45 -13.68
CA LEU A 5 -9.57 4.59 -14.27
C LEU A 5 -10.51 5.68 -14.84
N THR A 6 -11.83 5.47 -14.81
CA THR A 6 -12.81 6.51 -15.17
C THR A 6 -13.03 7.49 -14.03
N MET A 7 -12.64 7.12 -12.82
CA MET A 7 -12.69 7.99 -11.64
C MET A 7 -11.46 8.91 -11.58
N ASP A 8 -11.53 9.95 -10.76
CA ASP A 8 -10.37 10.81 -10.47
C ASP A 8 -9.35 10.05 -9.59
N VAL A 9 -8.48 9.32 -10.25
CA VAL A 9 -7.43 8.48 -9.64
C VAL A 9 -6.09 9.22 -9.69
N ALA A 10 -5.30 9.12 -8.63
CA ALA A 10 -3.98 9.75 -8.62
C ALA A 10 -3.04 9.14 -9.68
N PRO A 11 -2.11 9.94 -10.24
CA PRO A 11 -1.21 9.49 -11.33
C PRO A 11 -0.43 8.22 -11.01
N TYR A 12 -0.05 8.05 -9.75
CA TYR A 12 0.67 6.84 -9.31
C TYR A 12 -0.17 5.58 -9.51
N GLN A 13 -1.42 5.56 -8.99
CA GLN A 13 -2.31 4.41 -9.14
C GLN A 13 -2.62 4.15 -10.62
N THR A 14 -2.86 5.21 -11.39
CA THR A 14 -3.07 5.11 -12.84
C THR A 14 -1.88 4.44 -13.52
N SER A 15 -0.65 4.85 -13.21
CA SER A 15 0.56 4.29 -13.82
C SER A 15 0.73 2.80 -13.48
N LYS A 16 0.51 2.43 -12.21
CA LYS A 16 0.63 1.03 -11.77
C LYS A 16 -0.45 0.14 -12.38
N THR A 17 -1.69 0.62 -12.43
CA THR A 17 -2.79 -0.12 -13.06
C THR A 17 -2.52 -0.36 -14.54
N LYS A 18 -2.08 0.67 -15.29
CA LYS A 18 -1.72 0.51 -16.70
C LYS A 18 -0.53 -0.43 -16.91
N ALA A 19 0.50 -0.34 -16.07
CA ALA A 19 1.65 -1.23 -16.16
C ALA A 19 1.24 -2.70 -16.01
N GLU A 20 0.35 -3.01 -15.07
CA GLU A 20 -0.16 -4.37 -14.90
C GLU A 20 -1.07 -4.78 -16.07
N GLN A 21 -1.91 -3.88 -16.60
CA GLN A 21 -2.73 -4.16 -17.80
C GLN A 21 -1.85 -4.51 -18.99
N TYR A 22 -0.77 -3.74 -19.24
CA TYR A 22 0.20 -4.04 -20.30
C TYR A 22 0.87 -5.40 -20.13
N LEU A 23 1.18 -5.81 -18.90
CA LEU A 23 1.70 -7.16 -18.63
C LEU A 23 0.73 -8.23 -19.14
N TRP A 24 -0.54 -8.12 -18.78
CA TRP A 24 -1.56 -9.11 -19.15
C TRP A 24 -1.87 -9.08 -20.66
N ASP A 25 -1.89 -7.90 -21.28
CA ASP A 25 -2.06 -7.77 -22.73
C ASP A 25 -0.88 -8.41 -23.48
N PHE A 26 0.36 -8.18 -23.01
CA PHE A 26 1.56 -8.82 -23.55
C PHE A 26 1.50 -10.35 -23.44
N MET A 27 1.13 -10.87 -22.28
CA MET A 27 1.00 -12.31 -22.06
C MET A 27 -0.03 -12.94 -23.01
N LYS A 28 -1.17 -12.27 -23.19
CA LYS A 28 -2.23 -12.71 -24.10
C LYS A 28 -1.77 -12.71 -25.57
N GLU A 29 -1.06 -11.67 -25.99
CA GLU A 29 -0.53 -11.57 -27.35
C GLU A 29 0.49 -12.66 -27.69
N HIS A 30 1.22 -13.14 -26.67
CA HIS A 30 2.27 -14.15 -26.81
C HIS A 30 1.83 -15.54 -26.36
N GLU A 31 0.55 -15.74 -26.10
CA GLU A 31 -0.01 -17.04 -25.75
C GLU A 31 0.31 -18.09 -26.84
N GLY A 32 0.87 -19.22 -26.43
CA GLY A 32 1.33 -20.28 -27.31
C GLY A 32 2.59 -19.98 -28.15
N LYS A 33 3.20 -18.80 -27.98
CA LYS A 33 4.45 -18.40 -28.64
C LYS A 33 5.68 -18.45 -27.72
N THR A 34 5.47 -18.57 -26.44
CA THR A 34 6.51 -18.59 -25.41
C THR A 34 6.08 -19.44 -24.22
N ASP A 35 7.06 -20.02 -23.53
CA ASP A 35 6.86 -20.75 -22.26
C ASP A 35 6.92 -19.80 -21.04
N MET A 36 6.94 -18.49 -21.27
CA MET A 36 6.99 -17.50 -20.20
C MET A 36 5.67 -17.47 -19.42
N GLU A 37 5.77 -17.45 -18.12
CA GLU A 37 4.67 -17.27 -17.19
C GLU A 37 4.77 -15.91 -16.48
N ALA A 38 3.65 -15.36 -16.07
CA ALA A 38 3.60 -14.09 -15.35
C ALA A 38 2.69 -14.18 -14.12
N VAL A 39 3.13 -13.53 -13.05
CA VAL A 39 2.38 -13.33 -11.80
C VAL A 39 2.50 -11.88 -11.39
N ALA A 40 1.40 -11.27 -10.96
CA ALA A 40 1.43 -9.92 -10.41
C ALA A 40 1.24 -9.95 -8.89
N ILE A 41 2.20 -9.41 -8.15
CA ILE A 41 2.09 -9.19 -6.71
C ILE A 41 1.88 -7.70 -6.46
N ASN A 42 0.78 -7.36 -5.77
CA ASN A 42 0.34 -6.01 -5.50
C ASN A 42 0.41 -5.71 -4.00
N PRO A 43 1.57 -5.25 -3.47
CA PRO A 43 1.70 -4.96 -2.06
C PRO A 43 0.91 -3.71 -1.67
N SER A 44 0.31 -3.76 -0.49
CA SER A 44 -0.15 -2.58 0.24
C SER A 44 1.06 -1.78 0.78
N MET A 45 0.89 -0.93 1.80
CA MET A 45 2.05 -0.25 2.38
C MET A 45 2.99 -1.25 3.07
N VAL A 46 4.20 -1.36 2.53
CA VAL A 46 5.20 -2.32 3.01
C VAL A 46 6.00 -1.70 4.15
N PHE A 47 5.96 -2.33 5.32
CA PHE A 47 6.76 -1.95 6.48
C PHE A 47 7.77 -3.04 6.83
N GLY A 48 8.89 -2.62 7.39
CA GLY A 48 9.93 -3.52 7.88
C GLY A 48 11.31 -2.90 7.82
N ASN A 49 12.31 -3.66 8.24
CA ASN A 49 13.68 -3.20 8.25
C ASN A 49 14.20 -3.01 6.82
N SER A 50 14.77 -1.83 6.55
CA SER A 50 15.50 -1.60 5.31
C SER A 50 16.86 -2.32 5.37
N LEU A 51 17.28 -2.86 4.23
CA LEU A 51 18.62 -3.45 4.06
C LEU A 51 19.66 -2.42 3.58
N SER A 52 19.24 -1.19 3.36
CA SER A 52 20.07 -0.07 2.92
C SER A 52 19.69 1.22 3.67
N ASP A 53 20.45 2.29 3.44
CA ASP A 53 20.15 3.62 4.00
C ASP A 53 18.87 4.24 3.43
N ASP A 54 18.39 3.74 2.29
CA ASP A 54 17.08 4.11 1.75
C ASP A 54 15.97 3.38 2.53
N ILE A 55 15.29 4.13 3.37
CA ILE A 55 14.20 3.60 4.21
C ILE A 55 12.90 3.34 3.44
N GLY A 56 12.80 3.78 2.19
CA GLY A 56 11.60 3.67 1.37
C GLY A 56 10.43 4.56 1.81
N ALA A 57 9.48 4.76 0.89
CA ALA A 57 8.37 5.70 1.09
C ALA A 57 7.44 5.32 2.25
N SER A 58 7.17 4.03 2.46
CA SER A 58 6.26 3.57 3.53
C SER A 58 6.87 3.81 4.92
N ASN A 59 8.13 3.41 5.13
CA ASN A 59 8.82 3.65 6.40
C ASN A 59 9.02 5.14 6.69
N LEU A 60 9.11 5.99 5.64
CA LEU A 60 9.17 7.44 5.81
C LEU A 60 7.94 7.99 6.53
N VAL A 61 6.76 7.40 6.34
CA VAL A 61 5.54 7.78 7.08
C VAL A 61 5.73 7.55 8.57
N VAL A 62 6.24 6.38 8.96
CA VAL A 62 6.51 6.07 10.38
C VAL A 62 7.58 7.01 10.93
N LYS A 63 8.67 7.25 10.19
CA LYS A 63 9.70 8.21 10.57
C LYS A 63 9.12 9.58 10.88
N ARG A 64 8.26 10.12 10.02
CA ARG A 64 7.61 11.43 10.21
C ARG A 64 6.67 11.47 11.43
N LEU A 65 6.08 10.33 11.79
CA LEU A 65 5.27 10.24 13.01
C LEU A 65 6.13 10.32 14.27
N ILE A 66 7.37 9.82 14.26
CA ILE A 66 8.24 9.76 15.45
C ILE A 66 9.24 10.92 15.55
N ASP A 67 9.60 11.59 14.45
CA ASP A 67 10.57 12.68 14.44
C ASP A 67 9.97 14.08 14.70
N GLY A 68 8.63 14.13 14.87
CA GLY A 68 7.91 15.37 15.15
C GLY A 68 7.55 16.21 13.92
N SER A 69 7.87 15.74 12.70
CA SER A 69 7.50 16.44 11.45
C SER A 69 6.00 16.52 11.25
N LEU A 70 5.25 15.59 11.84
CA LEU A 70 3.79 15.57 11.84
C LEU A 70 3.28 15.86 13.25
N PRO A 71 2.74 17.06 13.52
CA PRO A 71 2.23 17.41 14.86
C PRO A 71 0.87 16.80 15.20
N PHE A 72 0.20 16.20 14.20
CA PHE A 72 -1.11 15.56 14.31
C PHE A 72 -1.21 14.40 13.33
N THR A 73 -2.17 13.52 13.54
CA THR A 73 -2.55 12.48 12.59
C THR A 73 -3.80 12.87 11.81
N LEU A 74 -3.92 12.36 10.58
CA LEU A 74 -5.16 12.38 9.80
C LEU A 74 -5.91 11.06 10.01
N ASN A 75 -7.24 11.07 9.89
CA ASN A 75 -8.05 9.86 9.98
C ASN A 75 -8.05 9.10 8.64
N ILE A 76 -6.90 8.54 8.30
CA ILE A 76 -6.67 7.82 7.05
C ILE A 76 -6.42 6.36 7.39
N CYS A 77 -7.18 5.47 6.74
CA CYS A 77 -6.96 4.04 6.81
C CYS A 77 -5.94 3.62 5.75
N ILE A 78 -4.91 2.91 6.17
CA ILE A 78 -3.95 2.28 5.27
C ILE A 78 -3.96 0.77 5.46
N ASN A 79 -3.80 0.04 4.37
CA ASN A 79 -3.55 -1.38 4.40
C ASN A 79 -2.04 -1.60 4.50
N ILE A 80 -1.62 -2.56 5.29
CA ILE A 80 -0.23 -2.79 5.65
C ILE A 80 0.17 -4.24 5.43
N VAL A 81 1.45 -4.44 5.08
CA VAL A 81 2.07 -5.75 4.96
C VAL A 81 3.52 -5.67 5.43
N HIS A 82 4.04 -6.73 6.01
CA HIS A 82 5.45 -6.79 6.39
C HIS A 82 6.32 -7.16 5.19
N ILE A 83 7.51 -6.56 5.11
CA ILE A 83 8.44 -6.78 3.97
C ILE A 83 8.79 -8.26 3.79
N LYS A 84 8.90 -9.01 4.88
CA LYS A 84 9.20 -10.44 4.83
C LYS A 84 8.06 -11.21 4.16
N ASP A 85 6.80 -10.91 4.49
CA ASP A 85 5.65 -11.57 3.88
C ASP A 85 5.60 -11.29 2.37
N VAL A 86 5.95 -10.05 1.96
CA VAL A 86 6.06 -9.71 0.53
C VAL A 86 7.16 -10.53 -0.15
N ALA A 87 8.32 -10.69 0.50
CA ALA A 87 9.42 -11.49 -0.05
C ALA A 87 9.04 -12.98 -0.14
N ASP A 88 8.43 -13.52 0.91
CA ASP A 88 7.96 -14.91 0.94
C ASP A 88 6.90 -15.15 -0.16
N MET A 89 5.96 -14.21 -0.36
CA MET A 89 4.98 -14.29 -1.45
C MET A 89 5.62 -14.29 -2.84
N HIS A 90 6.70 -13.54 -3.06
CA HIS A 90 7.42 -13.59 -4.35
C HIS A 90 8.07 -14.96 -4.55
N PHE A 91 8.68 -15.51 -3.51
CA PHE A 91 9.29 -16.83 -3.57
C PHE A 91 8.22 -17.90 -3.85
N GLU A 92 7.13 -17.91 -3.08
CA GLU A 92 6.04 -18.88 -3.27
C GLU A 92 5.40 -18.75 -4.66
N ALA A 93 5.21 -17.53 -5.16
CA ALA A 93 4.67 -17.33 -6.51
C ALA A 93 5.59 -17.86 -7.62
N MET A 94 6.90 -17.92 -7.39
CA MET A 94 7.88 -18.46 -8.36
C MET A 94 7.85 -19.98 -8.45
N ILE A 95 7.51 -20.67 -7.38
CA ILE A 95 7.59 -22.14 -7.29
C ILE A 95 6.22 -22.85 -7.28
N ASN A 96 5.13 -22.11 -7.20
CA ASN A 96 3.78 -22.67 -7.11
C ASN A 96 3.11 -22.75 -8.48
N ASP A 97 2.90 -23.96 -8.97
CA ASP A 97 2.25 -24.23 -10.27
C ASP A 97 0.86 -23.62 -10.44
N LYS A 98 0.23 -23.17 -9.34
CA LYS A 98 -1.10 -22.53 -9.37
C LYS A 98 -1.02 -21.01 -9.47
N ALA A 99 0.19 -20.42 -9.39
CA ALA A 99 0.37 -18.98 -9.40
C ALA A 99 0.32 -18.35 -10.80
N PRO A 100 0.78 -18.99 -11.89
CA PRO A 100 0.80 -18.40 -13.21
C PRO A 100 -0.57 -17.84 -13.65
N GLY A 101 -0.54 -16.69 -14.30
CA GLY A 101 -1.74 -15.98 -14.79
C GLY A 101 -2.57 -15.31 -13.69
N LYS A 102 -2.08 -15.26 -12.45
CA LYS A 102 -2.82 -14.70 -11.32
C LYS A 102 -2.20 -13.41 -10.81
N ARG A 103 -3.05 -12.66 -10.10
CA ARG A 103 -2.67 -11.48 -9.35
C ARG A 103 -2.97 -11.68 -7.86
N PHE A 104 -2.05 -11.25 -7.02
CA PHE A 104 -2.13 -11.41 -5.58
C PHE A 104 -1.99 -10.07 -4.87
N ILE A 105 -2.94 -9.74 -4.00
CA ILE A 105 -2.83 -8.59 -3.11
C ILE A 105 -2.07 -9.03 -1.87
N ALA A 106 -0.94 -8.38 -1.59
CA ALA A 106 -0.18 -8.57 -0.37
C ALA A 106 -0.63 -7.56 0.68
N SER A 107 -1.51 -8.00 1.58
CA SER A 107 -2.03 -7.18 2.68
C SER A 107 -2.39 -8.07 3.86
N ASN A 108 -1.87 -7.75 5.05
CA ASN A 108 -2.15 -8.51 6.26
C ASN A 108 -3.22 -7.85 7.13
N ASN A 109 -3.19 -6.53 7.22
CA ASN A 109 -4.07 -5.79 8.11
C ASN A 109 -4.33 -4.39 7.55
N HIS A 110 -5.25 -3.67 8.19
CA HIS A 110 -5.48 -2.26 7.95
C HIS A 110 -5.47 -1.52 9.29
N MET A 111 -4.98 -0.29 9.28
CA MET A 111 -4.92 0.56 10.46
C MET A 111 -5.15 2.02 10.07
N PHE A 112 -5.81 2.77 10.95
CA PHE A 112 -5.82 4.22 10.85
C PHE A 112 -4.54 4.84 11.41
N PHE A 113 -4.10 5.97 10.87
CA PHE A 113 -2.91 6.66 11.39
C PHE A 113 -2.95 6.97 12.90
N PRO A 114 -4.08 7.35 13.51
CA PRO A 114 -4.17 7.47 14.96
C PRO A 114 -3.88 6.17 15.72
N GLU A 115 -4.25 5.02 15.16
CA GLU A 115 -3.95 3.71 15.76
C GLU A 115 -2.45 3.38 15.66
N ILE A 116 -1.84 3.67 14.51
CA ILE A 116 -0.39 3.53 14.32
C ILE A 116 0.36 4.41 15.32
N ALA A 117 -0.05 5.68 15.45
CA ALA A 117 0.54 6.61 16.41
C ALA A 117 0.39 6.12 17.87
N LYS A 118 -0.76 5.49 18.18
CA LYS A 118 -0.97 4.86 19.48
C LYS A 118 0.00 3.71 19.71
N VAL A 119 0.14 2.78 18.76
CA VAL A 119 1.09 1.66 18.85
C VAL A 119 2.51 2.18 19.04
N LEU A 120 2.93 3.20 18.32
CA LEU A 120 4.24 3.83 18.48
C LEU A 120 4.44 4.40 19.89
N ASN A 121 3.44 5.12 20.42
CA ASN A 121 3.50 5.67 21.79
C ASN A 121 3.55 4.56 22.86
N ASP A 122 2.77 3.50 22.68
CA ASP A 122 2.74 2.36 23.62
C ASP A 122 4.11 1.61 23.63
N ASN A 123 4.90 1.75 22.56
CA ASN A 123 6.25 1.20 22.44
C ASN A 123 7.37 2.23 22.73
N GLY A 124 7.06 3.34 23.37
CA GLY A 124 8.04 4.31 23.85
C GLY A 124 8.49 5.37 22.86
N PHE A 125 7.93 5.40 21.63
CA PHE A 125 8.17 6.47 20.68
C PHE A 125 7.28 7.69 20.97
N LYS A 126 7.68 8.86 20.47
CA LYS A 126 6.91 10.10 20.59
C LYS A 126 6.16 10.36 19.29
N ALA A 127 4.97 9.80 19.15
CA ALA A 127 4.09 10.04 18.01
C ALA A 127 2.94 11.01 18.38
N PRO A 128 2.30 11.67 17.40
CA PRO A 128 1.20 12.60 17.65
C PRO A 128 0.03 11.91 18.35
N LYS A 129 -0.44 12.52 19.44
CA LYS A 129 -1.61 12.03 20.21
C LYS A 129 -2.93 12.65 19.75
N ARG A 130 -2.88 13.70 18.93
CA ARG A 130 -4.05 14.44 18.47
C ARG A 130 -4.35 14.11 17.01
N LYS A 131 -5.62 13.87 16.75
CA LYS A 131 -6.16 13.76 15.40
C LYS A 131 -6.58 15.15 14.92
N LEU A 132 -6.18 15.52 13.71
CA LEU A 132 -6.66 16.74 13.07
C LEU A 132 -8.11 16.52 12.65
N PRO A 133 -9.05 17.40 13.07
CA PRO A 133 -10.42 17.35 12.58
C PRO A 133 -10.50 17.50 11.06
N THR A 134 -11.37 16.74 10.41
CA THR A 134 -11.45 16.67 8.94
C THR A 134 -11.69 18.02 8.28
N PHE A 135 -12.50 18.89 8.92
CA PHE A 135 -12.74 20.24 8.38
C PHE A 135 -11.47 21.10 8.38
N LEU A 136 -10.61 20.99 9.43
CA LEU A 136 -9.34 21.70 9.49
C LEU A 136 -8.35 21.11 8.47
N ALA A 137 -8.33 19.77 8.29
CA ALA A 137 -7.51 19.13 7.28
C ALA A 137 -7.87 19.66 5.87
N ARG A 138 -9.16 19.83 5.57
CA ARG A 138 -9.61 20.39 4.29
C ARG A 138 -9.14 21.83 4.08
N ILE A 139 -9.18 22.67 5.12
CA ILE A 139 -8.68 24.05 5.05
C ILE A 139 -7.17 24.06 4.84
N LEU A 140 -6.41 23.29 5.61
CA LEU A 140 -4.95 23.20 5.48
C LEU A 140 -4.52 22.61 4.13
N GLY A 141 -5.27 21.69 3.59
CA GLY A 141 -5.00 21.09 2.28
C GLY A 141 -5.09 22.07 1.11
N ILE A 142 -5.71 23.26 1.28
CA ILE A 142 -5.68 24.33 0.28
C ILE A 142 -4.25 24.89 0.16
N PHE A 143 -3.50 24.92 1.26
CA PHE A 143 -2.17 25.51 1.34
C PHE A 143 -1.04 24.48 1.33
N ASP A 144 -1.35 23.23 1.69
CA ASP A 144 -0.37 22.13 1.78
C ASP A 144 -0.74 21.00 0.83
N LYS A 145 0.09 20.83 -0.21
CA LYS A 145 -0.10 19.77 -1.22
C LYS A 145 -0.01 18.35 -0.65
N GLN A 146 0.74 18.13 0.43
CA GLN A 146 0.84 16.82 1.07
C GLN A 146 -0.47 16.47 1.77
N ILE A 147 -1.04 17.42 2.52
CA ILE A 147 -2.34 17.25 3.15
C ILE A 147 -3.42 17.08 2.06
N SER A 148 -3.38 17.91 1.02
CA SER A 148 -4.31 17.83 -0.12
C SER A 148 -4.33 16.44 -0.77
N PHE A 149 -3.16 15.82 -0.93
CA PHE A 149 -3.03 14.46 -1.48
C PHE A 149 -3.82 13.43 -0.66
N PHE A 150 -3.78 13.56 0.65
CA PHE A 150 -4.45 12.63 1.57
C PHE A 150 -5.93 12.94 1.80
N LEU A 151 -6.44 14.11 1.40
CA LEU A 151 -7.83 14.49 1.62
C LEU A 151 -8.84 13.52 0.98
N ARG A 152 -8.44 12.86 -0.10
CA ARG A 152 -9.28 11.87 -0.80
C ARG A 152 -9.56 10.61 0.02
N ASP A 153 -8.67 10.30 0.96
CA ASP A 153 -8.70 9.05 1.73
C ASP A 153 -9.12 9.27 3.20
N ILE A 154 -9.39 10.53 3.58
CA ILE A 154 -9.83 10.87 4.94
C ILE A 154 -11.21 10.25 5.22
N ASP A 155 -11.32 9.61 6.40
CA ASP A 155 -12.54 8.98 6.91
C ASP A 155 -13.07 7.83 6.03
N ILE A 156 -12.25 7.35 5.06
CA ILE A 156 -12.61 6.21 4.22
C ILE A 156 -11.95 4.95 4.78
N LEU A 157 -12.76 3.94 5.08
CA LEU A 157 -12.28 2.60 5.39
C LEU A 157 -12.10 1.82 4.08
N ARG A 158 -10.85 1.48 3.76
CA ARG A 158 -10.51 0.58 2.65
C ARG A 158 -9.88 -0.67 3.20
N ILE A 159 -10.46 -1.82 2.85
CA ILE A 159 -9.93 -3.13 3.23
C ILE A 159 -9.59 -3.87 1.96
N TYR A 160 -8.33 -4.28 1.83
CA TYR A 160 -7.88 -5.09 0.72
C TYR A 160 -8.08 -6.56 1.02
N ASP A 161 -8.76 -7.25 0.10
CA ASP A 161 -8.95 -8.68 0.21
C ASP A 161 -7.73 -9.43 -0.35
N ALA A 162 -6.97 -10.04 0.56
CA ALA A 162 -5.81 -10.86 0.24
C ALA A 162 -6.15 -12.37 0.18
N LYS A 163 -7.43 -12.73 0.02
CA LYS A 163 -7.89 -14.11 0.06
C LYS A 163 -7.14 -15.00 -0.95
N ASN A 164 -6.99 -14.54 -2.21
CA ASN A 164 -6.28 -15.30 -3.22
C ASN A 164 -4.82 -15.60 -2.84
N ALA A 165 -4.14 -14.66 -2.20
CA ALA A 165 -2.78 -14.87 -1.72
C ALA A 165 -2.74 -15.98 -0.68
N LYS A 166 -3.61 -15.91 0.33
CA LYS A 166 -3.69 -16.90 1.40
C LYS A 166 -4.12 -18.29 0.90
N ASP A 167 -5.07 -18.36 -0.02
CA ASP A 167 -5.60 -19.63 -0.51
C ASP A 167 -4.62 -20.38 -1.45
N ILE A 168 -3.72 -19.64 -2.12
CA ILE A 168 -2.85 -20.20 -3.17
C ILE A 168 -1.39 -20.21 -2.74
N LEU A 169 -0.91 -19.14 -2.10
CA LEU A 169 0.50 -19.02 -1.72
C LEU A 169 0.76 -19.37 -0.24
N GLY A 170 -0.28 -19.41 0.61
CA GLY A 170 -0.15 -19.76 2.04
C GLY A 170 -0.17 -18.56 2.98
#